data_97b5b5ec94a14e40ae73163036689a3b
#
_entry.id   97b5b5ec94a14e40ae73163036689a3b
#
_cell.length_a   1.000
_cell.length_b   1.000
_cell.length_c   1.000
_cell.angle_alpha   90.00
_cell.angle_beta   90.00
_cell.angle_gamma   90.00
#
_symmetry.space_group_name_H-M   'P 1'
#
loop_
_entity.id
_entity.type
_entity.pdbx_description
1 polymer ?
#
loop_
_entity_poly.entity_id
_entity_poly.type
_entity_poly.pdbx_seq_one_letter_code
_entity_poly.pdbx_strand_id
1 'polypeptide(L)'
;MAEVGDRDPDAKVSLDLAAVLVEEVLAEARVPRSSVLDVGMGVPGPVDRARGVVGSATVLEGWVGIRAAEELSDRLGLPVEMDNDANLGALAEHTFGAGRGCSELAYLKLSSGIGCGLIVNGRPYRGIAGTAGEIGHLRVDDGDTFCYCGNRGCLETLASGNAIAEMLERSQRRGLTLNEIVAQAIGGHPACGRAVSDAGRHIGVAVANLCNLLNPGRVVVGGVLGLAGELLLAPLRDSFLRYAVRAAAESVEIVPGQLGQRAEVLGALALALSSATWQGKAPGGAPASSV
;
A
#
# COMPACT_ATOMS: atom_id res chain seq x y z
N MET A 1 2.27 7.60 -16.03
CA MET A 1 1.48 6.87 -15.01
C MET A 1 0.02 7.23 -15.30
N ALA A 2 -0.78 6.26 -15.74
CA ALA A 2 -2.21 6.49 -15.97
C ALA A 2 -2.94 6.24 -14.64
N GLU A 3 -3.62 7.26 -14.12
CA GLU A 3 -4.52 7.11 -12.98
C GLU A 3 -5.87 6.60 -13.53
N VAL A 4 -6.27 5.42 -13.11
CA VAL A 4 -7.63 4.95 -13.28
C VAL A 4 -8.48 5.72 -12.27
N GLY A 5 -9.43 6.51 -12.76
CA GLY A 5 -10.17 7.46 -11.93
C GLY A 5 -10.98 6.84 -10.80
N ASP A 6 -11.39 7.69 -9.85
CA ASP A 6 -11.99 7.43 -8.53
C ASP A 6 -13.33 6.66 -8.48
N ARG A 7 -13.81 6.06 -9.56
CA ARG A 7 -15.03 5.24 -9.56
C ARG A 7 -14.65 3.85 -10.00
N ASP A 8 -15.04 2.86 -9.19
CA ASP A 8 -14.83 1.42 -9.37
C ASP A 8 -14.88 1.03 -10.86
N PRO A 9 -13.74 0.99 -11.57
CA PRO A 9 -13.75 0.65 -12.97
C PRO A 9 -14.04 -0.83 -13.08
N ASP A 10 -14.88 -1.22 -14.02
CA ASP A 10 -15.08 -2.60 -14.42
C ASP A 10 -13.71 -3.29 -14.53
N ALA A 11 -13.55 -4.41 -13.82
CA ALA A 11 -12.29 -5.16 -13.79
C ALA A 11 -11.76 -5.46 -15.20
N LYS A 12 -12.66 -5.78 -16.12
CA LYS A 12 -12.32 -6.09 -17.51
C LYS A 12 -11.70 -4.87 -18.21
N VAL A 13 -12.30 -3.69 -18.06
CA VAL A 13 -11.79 -2.44 -18.65
C VAL A 13 -10.43 -2.10 -18.09
N SER A 14 -10.24 -2.28 -16.78
CA SER A 14 -8.95 -2.02 -16.13
C SER A 14 -7.87 -2.99 -16.57
N LEU A 15 -8.20 -4.27 -16.72
CA LEU A 15 -7.27 -5.28 -17.20
C LEU A 15 -6.91 -5.10 -18.68
N ASP A 16 -7.88 -4.67 -19.50
CA ASP A 16 -7.62 -4.34 -20.90
C ASP A 16 -6.68 -3.13 -21.01
N LEU A 17 -6.90 -2.08 -20.19
CA LEU A 17 -6.00 -0.93 -20.11
C LEU A 17 -4.61 -1.32 -19.60
N ALA A 18 -4.52 -2.17 -18.57
CA ALA A 18 -3.24 -2.65 -18.05
C ALA A 18 -2.45 -3.40 -19.14
N ALA A 19 -3.13 -4.23 -19.94
CA ALA A 19 -2.49 -4.93 -21.06
C ALA A 19 -1.93 -3.94 -22.10
N VAL A 20 -2.70 -2.92 -22.46
CA VAL A 20 -2.24 -1.87 -23.40
C VAL A 20 -1.01 -1.15 -22.84
N LEU A 21 -1.03 -0.75 -21.56
CA LEU A 21 0.10 -0.06 -20.93
C LEU A 21 1.37 -0.91 -20.90
N VAL A 22 1.27 -2.22 -20.68
CA VAL A 22 2.42 -3.13 -20.74
C VAL A 22 3.01 -3.15 -22.15
N GLU A 23 2.18 -3.26 -23.20
CA GLU A 23 2.65 -3.24 -24.58
C GLU A 23 3.34 -1.91 -24.93
N GLU A 24 2.77 -0.78 -24.51
CA GLU A 24 3.36 0.55 -24.70
C GLU A 24 4.74 0.65 -24.05
N VAL A 25 4.87 0.19 -22.79
CA VAL A 25 6.15 0.20 -22.07
C VAL A 25 7.19 -0.68 -22.75
N LEU A 26 6.81 -1.86 -23.22
CA LEU A 26 7.73 -2.76 -23.95
C LEU A 26 8.19 -2.14 -25.28
N ALA A 27 7.26 -1.51 -26.01
CA ALA A 27 7.56 -0.82 -27.26
C ALA A 27 8.50 0.38 -27.03
N GLU A 28 8.23 1.22 -26.02
CA GLU A 28 9.06 2.36 -25.66
C GLU A 28 10.47 1.92 -25.24
N ALA A 29 10.55 0.90 -24.40
CA ALA A 29 11.81 0.32 -23.94
C ALA A 29 12.55 -0.47 -25.03
N ARG A 30 11.91 -0.77 -26.16
CA ARG A 30 12.43 -1.64 -27.23
C ARG A 30 12.85 -3.02 -26.73
N VAL A 31 12.11 -3.55 -25.75
CA VAL A 31 12.35 -4.88 -25.18
C VAL A 31 11.45 -5.89 -25.88
N PRO A 32 12.00 -6.97 -26.46
CA PRO A 32 11.18 -8.01 -27.05
C PRO A 32 10.41 -8.76 -25.95
N ARG A 33 9.16 -9.12 -26.22
CA ARG A 33 8.27 -9.83 -25.29
C ARG A 33 8.91 -11.13 -24.75
N SER A 34 9.70 -11.81 -25.55
CA SER A 34 10.43 -13.02 -25.15
C SER A 34 11.49 -12.81 -24.07
N SER A 35 11.87 -11.56 -23.79
CA SER A 35 12.82 -11.20 -22.74
C SER A 35 12.12 -10.81 -21.43
N VAL A 36 10.79 -10.74 -21.41
CA VAL A 36 10.01 -10.47 -20.19
C VAL A 36 9.93 -11.75 -19.36
N LEU A 37 10.39 -11.69 -18.15
CA LEU A 37 10.37 -12.84 -17.23
C LEU A 37 9.02 -12.99 -16.53
N ASP A 38 8.47 -11.86 -16.08
CA ASP A 38 7.24 -11.81 -15.30
C ASP A 38 6.67 -10.38 -15.28
N VAL A 39 5.40 -10.22 -14.95
CA VAL A 39 4.71 -8.95 -14.80
C VAL A 39 4.17 -8.85 -13.38
N GLY A 40 4.56 -7.80 -12.65
CA GLY A 40 4.02 -7.52 -11.32
C GLY A 40 2.81 -6.60 -11.40
N MET A 41 1.73 -6.97 -10.70
CA MET A 41 0.48 -6.20 -10.64
C MET A 41 0.11 -5.87 -9.19
N GLY A 42 -0.23 -4.62 -8.92
CA GLY A 42 -0.78 -4.16 -7.64
C GLY A 42 -2.28 -3.90 -7.74
N VAL A 43 -3.03 -4.31 -6.73
CA VAL A 43 -4.46 -4.02 -6.61
C VAL A 43 -4.77 -3.44 -5.22
N PRO A 44 -5.72 -2.51 -5.09
CA PRO A 44 -6.22 -2.11 -3.78
C PRO A 44 -7.11 -3.21 -3.21
N GLY A 45 -7.01 -3.43 -1.89
CA GLY A 45 -7.75 -4.46 -1.18
C GLY A 45 -7.01 -5.80 -1.05
N PRO A 46 -7.51 -6.70 -0.18
CA PRO A 46 -6.86 -7.96 0.13
C PRO A 46 -6.84 -8.92 -1.08
N VAL A 47 -5.73 -9.65 -1.21
CA VAL A 47 -5.52 -10.65 -2.25
C VAL A 47 -5.46 -12.04 -1.62
N ASP A 48 -6.40 -12.91 -1.96
CA ASP A 48 -6.32 -14.34 -1.66
C ASP A 48 -5.39 -15.01 -2.69
N ARG A 49 -4.13 -15.12 -2.35
CA ARG A 49 -3.13 -15.73 -3.24
C ARG A 49 -3.35 -17.22 -3.49
N ALA A 50 -3.98 -17.94 -2.56
CA ALA A 50 -4.26 -19.36 -2.72
C ALA A 50 -5.28 -19.61 -3.83
N ARG A 51 -6.21 -18.65 -4.00
CA ARG A 51 -7.25 -18.69 -5.03
C ARG A 51 -6.90 -17.82 -6.25
N GLY A 52 -5.94 -16.93 -6.12
CA GLY A 52 -5.57 -15.97 -7.18
C GLY A 52 -6.63 -14.88 -7.43
N VAL A 53 -7.44 -14.53 -6.40
CA VAL A 53 -8.58 -13.62 -6.53
C VAL A 53 -8.45 -12.40 -5.59
N VAL A 54 -9.09 -11.30 -5.96
CA VAL A 54 -9.35 -10.19 -5.05
C VAL A 54 -10.41 -10.65 -4.04
N GLY A 55 -10.07 -10.59 -2.75
CA GLY A 55 -10.80 -11.31 -1.70
C GLY A 55 -11.96 -10.56 -1.05
N SER A 56 -12.06 -9.23 -1.16
CA SER A 56 -13.09 -8.47 -0.47
C SER A 56 -13.58 -7.27 -1.29
N ALA A 57 -14.88 -7.05 -1.22
CA ALA A 57 -15.65 -6.09 -2.01
C ALA A 57 -15.56 -4.63 -1.52
N THR A 58 -14.81 -4.35 -0.48
CA THR A 58 -14.94 -3.04 0.18
C THR A 58 -14.39 -1.86 -0.62
N VAL A 59 -13.46 -2.11 -1.53
CA VAL A 59 -12.85 -1.07 -2.37
C VAL A 59 -13.10 -1.31 -3.86
N LEU A 60 -13.23 -2.56 -4.29
CA LEU A 60 -13.36 -2.96 -5.69
C LEU A 60 -14.51 -3.98 -5.84
N GLU A 61 -15.77 -3.53 -5.73
CA GLU A 61 -16.93 -4.42 -5.83
C GLU A 61 -16.94 -5.26 -7.12
N GLY A 62 -16.59 -4.63 -8.24
CA GLY A 62 -16.51 -5.27 -9.55
C GLY A 62 -15.36 -6.28 -9.74
N TRP A 63 -14.49 -6.43 -8.74
CA TRP A 63 -13.31 -7.31 -8.82
C TRP A 63 -13.41 -8.57 -7.96
N VAL A 64 -14.47 -8.68 -7.15
CA VAL A 64 -14.65 -9.83 -6.24
C VAL A 64 -14.71 -11.13 -6.99
N GLY A 65 -13.84 -12.07 -6.61
CA GLY A 65 -13.76 -13.37 -7.26
C GLY A 65 -13.12 -13.39 -8.64
N ILE A 66 -12.71 -12.21 -9.17
CA ILE A 66 -11.98 -12.13 -10.44
C ILE A 66 -10.55 -12.66 -10.22
N ARG A 67 -10.11 -13.55 -11.10
CA ARG A 67 -8.73 -14.04 -11.18
C ARG A 67 -7.87 -13.07 -11.98
N ALA A 68 -7.68 -11.86 -11.44
CA ALA A 68 -7.13 -10.75 -12.20
C ALA A 68 -5.73 -11.03 -12.75
N ALA A 69 -4.87 -11.75 -12.02
CA ALA A 69 -3.56 -12.13 -12.50
C ALA A 69 -3.64 -13.12 -13.69
N GLU A 70 -4.53 -14.13 -13.60
CA GLU A 70 -4.76 -15.11 -14.67
C GLU A 70 -5.34 -14.43 -15.92
N GLU A 71 -6.37 -13.59 -15.74
CA GLU A 71 -6.99 -12.84 -16.83
C GLU A 71 -6.04 -11.86 -17.51
N LEU A 72 -5.15 -11.18 -16.77
CA LEU A 72 -4.13 -10.33 -17.36
C LEU A 72 -3.05 -11.17 -18.06
N SER A 73 -2.67 -12.31 -17.47
CA SER A 73 -1.73 -13.25 -18.08
C SER A 73 -2.23 -13.77 -19.43
N ASP A 74 -3.53 -14.10 -19.53
CA ASP A 74 -4.15 -14.54 -20.80
C ASP A 74 -4.12 -13.45 -21.87
N ARG A 75 -4.35 -12.17 -21.49
CA ARG A 75 -4.27 -11.03 -22.43
C ARG A 75 -2.86 -10.78 -22.92
N LEU A 76 -1.89 -10.93 -22.02
CA LEU A 76 -0.49 -10.64 -22.32
C LEU A 76 0.27 -11.83 -22.92
N GLY A 77 -0.15 -13.06 -22.65
CA GLY A 77 0.67 -14.25 -22.91
C GLY A 77 1.98 -14.25 -22.12
N LEU A 78 1.99 -13.61 -20.95
CA LEU A 78 3.12 -13.49 -20.03
C LEU A 78 2.69 -13.90 -18.62
N PRO A 79 3.57 -14.44 -17.77
CA PRO A 79 3.23 -14.71 -16.40
C PRO A 79 2.96 -13.38 -15.65
N VAL A 80 1.95 -13.40 -14.77
CA VAL A 80 1.56 -12.24 -13.95
C VAL A 80 1.47 -12.64 -12.49
N GLU A 81 2.20 -11.93 -11.64
CA GLU A 81 2.10 -12.02 -10.19
C GLU A 81 1.33 -10.82 -9.63
N MET A 82 0.43 -11.06 -8.67
CA MET A 82 -0.40 -10.03 -8.09
C MET A 82 -0.25 -9.97 -6.57
N ASP A 83 -0.27 -8.75 -6.03
CA ASP A 83 -0.37 -8.52 -4.58
C ASP A 83 -1.14 -7.23 -4.27
N ASN A 84 -1.50 -7.07 -3.00
CA ASN A 84 -2.06 -5.82 -2.49
C ASN A 84 -1.04 -4.68 -2.58
N ASP A 85 -1.51 -3.48 -2.86
CA ASP A 85 -0.68 -2.27 -3.06
C ASP A 85 0.16 -1.89 -1.83
N ALA A 86 -0.38 -2.03 -0.60
CA ALA A 86 0.40 -1.79 0.62
C ALA A 86 1.47 -2.88 0.85
N ASN A 87 1.19 -4.14 0.50
CA ASN A 87 2.17 -5.22 0.53
C ASN A 87 3.31 -4.95 -0.46
N LEU A 88 2.98 -4.46 -1.65
CA LEU A 88 3.99 -4.06 -2.64
C LEU A 88 4.82 -2.89 -2.13
N GLY A 89 4.20 -1.87 -1.52
CA GLY A 89 4.92 -0.78 -0.88
C GLY A 89 5.88 -1.25 0.21
N ALA A 90 5.46 -2.21 1.05
CA ALA A 90 6.31 -2.84 2.05
C ALA A 90 7.50 -3.58 1.43
N LEU A 91 7.24 -4.37 0.38
CA LEU A 91 8.29 -5.09 -0.34
C LEU A 91 9.28 -4.13 -1.01
N ALA A 92 8.79 -3.02 -1.58
CA ALA A 92 9.63 -2.00 -2.18
C ALA A 92 10.55 -1.33 -1.16
N GLU A 93 9.98 -0.82 -0.08
CA GLU A 93 10.74 -0.13 0.96
C GLU A 93 11.72 -1.08 1.65
N HIS A 94 11.36 -2.35 1.82
CA HIS A 94 12.26 -3.39 2.33
C HIS A 94 13.42 -3.69 1.38
N THR A 95 13.17 -3.70 0.07
CA THR A 95 14.18 -4.06 -0.94
C THR A 95 15.06 -2.88 -1.33
N PHE A 96 14.48 -1.71 -1.52
CA PHE A 96 15.14 -0.56 -2.17
C PHE A 96 15.15 0.71 -1.31
N GLY A 97 14.33 0.79 -0.25
CA GLY A 97 14.07 2.03 0.47
C GLY A 97 14.45 2.00 1.94
N ALA A 98 13.63 2.69 2.75
CA ALA A 98 13.84 2.91 4.19
C ALA A 98 13.83 1.63 5.04
N GLY A 99 13.28 0.54 4.52
CA GLY A 99 13.20 -0.76 5.20
C GLY A 99 14.37 -1.70 4.94
N ARG A 100 15.39 -1.28 4.19
CA ARG A 100 16.55 -2.14 3.89
C ARG A 100 17.24 -2.64 5.16
N GLY A 101 17.50 -3.93 5.18
CA GLY A 101 18.19 -4.59 6.31
C GLY A 101 17.31 -4.91 7.51
N CYS A 102 16.01 -4.56 7.49
CA CYS A 102 15.07 -4.92 8.55
C CYS A 102 14.46 -6.29 8.26
N SER A 103 14.49 -7.21 9.22
CA SER A 103 13.74 -8.48 9.14
C SER A 103 12.28 -8.32 9.51
N GLU A 104 11.96 -7.31 10.34
CA GLU A 104 10.63 -7.03 10.87
C GLU A 104 10.28 -5.57 10.55
N LEU A 105 9.31 -5.35 9.65
CA LEU A 105 8.94 -4.04 9.16
C LEU A 105 7.42 -3.95 8.96
N ALA A 106 6.85 -2.80 9.29
CA ALA A 106 5.52 -2.40 8.86
C ALA A 106 5.62 -1.18 7.92
N TYR A 107 4.97 -1.24 6.78
CA TYR A 107 4.84 -0.11 5.86
C TYR A 107 3.41 0.39 5.87
N LEU A 108 3.22 1.67 6.16
CA LEU A 108 1.92 2.32 6.10
C LEU A 108 1.75 3.02 4.77
N LYS A 109 0.77 2.61 4.00
CA LYS A 109 0.32 3.32 2.80
C LYS A 109 -0.79 4.29 3.21
N LEU A 110 -0.48 5.57 3.30
CA LEU A 110 -1.41 6.63 3.66
C LEU A 110 -1.77 7.44 2.40
N SER A 111 -2.87 7.08 1.76
CA SER A 111 -3.36 7.69 0.51
C SER A 111 -4.87 7.95 0.60
N SER A 112 -5.64 7.71 -0.45
CA SER A 112 -7.11 7.78 -0.41
C SER A 112 -7.69 6.93 0.72
N GLY A 113 -7.16 5.72 0.90
CA GLY A 113 -7.39 4.83 2.04
C GLY A 113 -6.15 4.66 2.91
N ILE A 114 -6.21 3.72 3.87
CA ILE A 114 -5.11 3.35 4.77
C ILE A 114 -4.86 1.86 4.68
N GLY A 115 -3.70 1.48 4.15
CA GLY A 115 -3.21 0.10 4.12
C GLY A 115 -1.93 -0.07 4.93
N CYS A 116 -1.63 -1.32 5.29
CA CYS A 116 -0.36 -1.68 5.90
C CYS A 116 0.16 -2.99 5.31
N GLY A 117 1.39 -2.95 4.78
CA GLY A 117 2.12 -4.14 4.40
C GLY A 117 3.10 -4.54 5.50
N LEU A 118 3.22 -5.84 5.74
CA LEU A 118 4.07 -6.40 6.78
C LEU A 118 5.20 -7.24 6.19
N ILE A 119 6.41 -7.05 6.69
CA ILE A 119 7.54 -7.96 6.48
C ILE A 119 7.83 -8.64 7.82
N VAL A 120 7.83 -9.96 7.82
CA VAL A 120 8.13 -10.80 8.99
C VAL A 120 9.18 -11.83 8.56
N ASN A 121 10.27 -11.95 9.31
CA ASN A 121 11.43 -12.79 8.95
C ASN A 121 11.97 -12.48 7.53
N GLY A 122 12.01 -11.20 7.15
CA GLY A 122 12.49 -10.75 5.85
C GLY A 122 11.58 -11.08 4.67
N ARG A 123 10.32 -11.48 4.90
CA ARG A 123 9.35 -11.87 3.87
C ARG A 123 8.01 -11.19 4.06
N PRO A 124 7.29 -10.85 2.98
CA PRO A 124 5.94 -10.32 3.08
C PRO A 124 5.01 -11.28 3.84
N TYR A 125 4.37 -10.77 4.89
CA TYR A 125 3.40 -11.52 5.69
C TYR A 125 1.99 -11.07 5.35
N ARG A 126 1.18 -11.97 4.85
CA ARG A 126 -0.18 -11.70 4.33
C ARG A 126 -1.29 -12.30 5.18
N GLY A 127 -0.93 -13.15 6.15
CA GLY A 127 -1.90 -13.99 6.85
C GLY A 127 -2.48 -15.08 5.95
N ILE A 128 -3.44 -15.84 6.47
CA ILE A 128 -4.00 -16.99 5.76
C ILE A 128 -4.95 -16.60 4.63
N ALA A 129 -5.63 -15.46 4.76
CA ALA A 129 -6.63 -14.97 3.81
C ALA A 129 -6.19 -13.69 3.05
N GLY A 130 -4.92 -13.29 3.17
CA GLY A 130 -4.42 -12.07 2.54
C GLY A 130 -4.82 -10.77 3.25
N THR A 131 -5.38 -10.84 4.45
CA THR A 131 -5.91 -9.68 5.21
C THR A 131 -5.01 -9.22 6.34
N ALA A 132 -3.78 -9.72 6.44
CA ALA A 132 -2.83 -9.19 7.41
C ALA A 132 -2.46 -7.75 7.04
N GLY A 133 -2.49 -6.84 8.03
CA GLY A 133 -2.20 -5.44 7.79
C GLY A 133 -3.42 -4.55 7.56
N GLU A 134 -4.64 -5.02 7.71
CA GLU A 134 -5.89 -4.23 7.60
C GLU A 134 -6.02 -3.20 8.76
N ILE A 135 -4.97 -2.39 8.97
CA ILE A 135 -4.87 -1.39 10.05
C ILE A 135 -5.90 -0.27 9.90
N GLY A 136 -6.31 0.04 8.67
CA GLY A 136 -7.36 1.02 8.38
C GLY A 136 -8.69 0.67 9.05
N HIS A 137 -8.93 -0.62 9.32
CA HIS A 137 -10.15 -1.11 9.95
C HIS A 137 -10.02 -1.40 11.45
N LEU A 138 -8.87 -1.06 12.05
CA LEU A 138 -8.77 -1.03 13.52
C LEU A 138 -9.67 0.07 14.09
N ARG A 139 -10.43 -0.28 15.11
CA ARG A 139 -11.20 0.70 15.87
C ARG A 139 -10.26 1.54 16.73
N VAL A 140 -10.22 2.83 16.46
CA VAL A 140 -9.37 3.81 17.18
C VAL A 140 -10.18 4.91 17.86
N ASP A 141 -11.49 4.92 17.65
CA ASP A 141 -12.40 5.90 18.21
C ASP A 141 -13.74 5.23 18.62
N ASP A 142 -14.38 5.78 19.64
CA ASP A 142 -15.70 5.34 20.13
C ASP A 142 -16.86 6.00 19.37
N GLY A 143 -16.56 6.84 18.38
CA GLY A 143 -17.55 7.52 17.56
C GLY A 143 -18.41 6.56 16.71
N ASP A 144 -19.55 7.10 16.26
CA ASP A 144 -20.59 6.35 15.55
C ASP A 144 -20.43 6.35 14.02
N THR A 145 -19.32 6.88 13.48
CA THR A 145 -19.10 6.92 12.04
C THR A 145 -18.98 5.51 11.47
N PHE A 146 -19.87 5.18 10.53
CA PHE A 146 -19.82 3.92 9.81
C PHE A 146 -18.63 3.87 8.87
N CYS A 147 -17.91 2.75 8.90
CA CYS A 147 -16.95 2.38 7.88
C CYS A 147 -17.63 1.51 6.82
N TYR A 148 -17.20 1.60 5.57
CA TYR A 148 -17.68 0.73 4.49
C TYR A 148 -17.44 -0.77 4.76
N CYS A 149 -16.51 -1.13 5.65
CA CYS A 149 -16.33 -2.52 6.09
C CYS A 149 -17.47 -3.05 7.00
N GLY A 150 -18.46 -2.19 7.33
CA GLY A 150 -19.58 -2.51 8.20
C GLY A 150 -19.35 -2.21 9.69
N ASN A 151 -18.13 -1.89 10.11
CA ASN A 151 -17.79 -1.53 11.49
C ASN A 151 -17.93 -0.02 11.74
N ARG A 152 -17.70 0.41 12.98
CA ARG A 152 -17.69 1.82 13.41
C ARG A 152 -16.37 2.18 14.06
N GLY A 153 -15.97 3.46 13.95
CA GLY A 153 -14.78 3.99 14.60
C GLY A 153 -13.46 3.48 14.00
N CYS A 154 -13.48 2.99 12.76
CA CYS A 154 -12.29 2.56 12.05
C CYS A 154 -11.34 3.73 11.79
N LEU A 155 -10.04 3.49 11.87
CA LEU A 155 -8.99 4.48 11.57
C LEU A 155 -9.23 5.18 10.22
N GLU A 156 -9.63 4.43 9.22
CA GLU A 156 -9.84 4.91 7.86
C GLU A 156 -10.90 6.01 7.77
N THR A 157 -11.96 5.94 8.59
CA THR A 157 -13.01 6.97 8.63
C THR A 157 -12.56 8.28 9.25
N LEU A 158 -11.39 8.33 9.88
CA LEU A 158 -10.86 9.49 10.58
C LEU A 158 -9.60 10.08 9.94
N ALA A 159 -8.78 9.23 9.33
CA ALA A 159 -7.42 9.59 8.96
C ALA A 159 -7.03 9.23 7.52
N SER A 160 -7.94 8.63 6.73
CA SER A 160 -7.70 8.43 5.30
C SER A 160 -7.74 9.75 4.53
N GLY A 161 -7.10 9.78 3.36
CA GLY A 161 -7.16 10.93 2.48
C GLY A 161 -8.58 11.32 2.09
N ASN A 162 -9.45 10.33 1.83
CA ASN A 162 -10.86 10.56 1.52
C ASN A 162 -11.61 11.17 2.73
N ALA A 163 -11.40 10.65 3.93
CA ALA A 163 -12.01 11.18 5.14
C ALA A 163 -11.59 12.63 5.41
N ILE A 164 -10.30 12.95 5.23
CA ILE A 164 -9.76 14.30 5.39
C ILE A 164 -10.36 15.25 4.32
N ALA A 165 -10.40 14.81 3.06
CA ALA A 165 -10.96 15.62 1.96
C ALA A 165 -12.43 15.94 2.21
N GLU A 166 -13.23 14.93 2.59
CA GLU A 166 -14.66 15.09 2.89
C GLU A 166 -14.88 16.02 4.11
N MET A 167 -14.08 15.89 5.15
CA MET A 167 -14.16 16.76 6.33
C MET A 167 -13.85 18.23 5.95
N LEU A 168 -12.83 18.47 5.15
CA LEU A 168 -12.45 19.80 4.68
C LEU A 168 -13.51 20.38 3.71
N GLU A 169 -14.06 19.58 2.82
CA GLU A 169 -15.14 20.01 1.91
C GLU A 169 -16.36 20.48 2.68
N ARG A 170 -16.81 19.72 3.69
CA ARG A 170 -17.92 20.13 4.56
C ARG A 170 -17.65 21.45 5.28
N SER A 171 -16.41 21.73 5.69
CA SER A 171 -16.05 22.94 6.43
C SER A 171 -15.79 24.14 5.53
N GLN A 172 -15.17 23.93 4.36
CA GLN A 172 -14.71 25.01 3.48
C GLN A 172 -15.55 25.17 2.21
N ARG A 173 -16.51 24.26 1.94
CA ARG A 173 -17.36 24.23 0.74
C ARG A 173 -16.56 24.18 -0.57
N ARG A 174 -15.36 23.60 -0.52
CA ARG A 174 -14.47 23.43 -1.67
C ARG A 174 -13.86 22.02 -1.61
N GLY A 175 -14.11 21.22 -2.64
CA GLY A 175 -13.45 19.94 -2.84
C GLY A 175 -11.94 20.14 -3.10
N LEU A 176 -11.08 19.49 -2.31
CA LEU A 176 -9.66 19.47 -2.49
C LEU A 176 -9.21 18.03 -2.69
N THR A 177 -8.33 17.80 -3.63
CA THR A 177 -7.62 16.52 -3.76
C THR A 177 -6.63 16.33 -2.61
N LEU A 178 -6.27 15.10 -2.30
CA LEU A 178 -5.29 14.83 -1.25
C LEU A 178 -3.93 15.50 -1.52
N ASN A 179 -3.50 15.55 -2.78
CA ASN A 179 -2.27 16.25 -3.18
C ASN A 179 -2.37 17.75 -2.86
N GLU A 180 -3.50 18.40 -3.15
CA GLU A 180 -3.72 19.81 -2.82
C GLU A 180 -3.77 20.03 -1.30
N ILE A 181 -4.40 19.13 -0.54
CA ILE A 181 -4.45 19.20 0.92
C ILE A 181 -3.05 19.16 1.51
N VAL A 182 -2.22 18.21 1.07
CA VAL A 182 -0.83 18.08 1.52
C VAL A 182 -0.01 19.31 1.12
N ALA A 183 -0.11 19.77 -0.13
CA ALA A 183 0.60 20.97 -0.59
C ALA A 183 0.18 22.22 0.21
N GLN A 184 -1.12 22.42 0.47
CA GLN A 184 -1.61 23.54 1.28
C GLN A 184 -1.18 23.42 2.75
N ALA A 185 -1.17 22.21 3.33
CA ALA A 185 -0.68 21.99 4.69
C ALA A 185 0.79 22.40 4.82
N ILE A 186 1.65 21.96 3.89
CA ILE A 186 3.07 22.34 3.81
C ILE A 186 3.21 23.87 3.60
N GLY A 187 2.34 24.46 2.80
CA GLY A 187 2.27 25.91 2.56
C GLY A 187 1.73 26.73 3.75
N GLY A 188 1.41 26.09 4.88
CA GLY A 188 0.97 26.76 6.11
C GLY A 188 -0.52 27.05 6.19
N HIS A 189 -1.38 26.43 5.33
CA HIS A 189 -2.84 26.61 5.42
C HIS A 189 -3.38 25.99 6.72
N PRO A 190 -4.01 26.78 7.63
CA PRO A 190 -4.28 26.33 9.00
C PRO A 190 -5.22 25.11 9.09
N ALA A 191 -6.24 25.04 8.24
CA ALA A 191 -7.20 23.94 8.28
C ALA A 191 -6.59 22.65 7.73
N CYS A 192 -5.86 22.71 6.61
CA CYS A 192 -5.16 21.55 6.05
C CYS A 192 -4.07 21.04 7.01
N GLY A 193 -3.29 21.95 7.61
CA GLY A 193 -2.27 21.59 8.60
C GLY A 193 -2.87 20.89 9.83
N ARG A 194 -4.01 21.39 10.35
CA ARG A 194 -4.72 20.72 11.44
C ARG A 194 -5.24 19.36 11.06
N ALA A 195 -5.88 19.23 9.90
CA ALA A 195 -6.42 17.95 9.43
C ALA A 195 -5.33 16.87 9.29
N VAL A 196 -4.16 17.23 8.71
CA VAL A 196 -2.99 16.34 8.61
C VAL A 196 -2.45 15.97 10.00
N SER A 197 -2.34 16.93 10.91
CA SER A 197 -1.87 16.69 12.29
C SER A 197 -2.83 15.80 13.07
N ASP A 198 -4.16 16.01 12.93
CA ASP A 198 -5.17 15.16 13.58
C ASP A 198 -5.12 13.73 13.05
N ALA A 199 -4.99 13.56 11.73
CA ALA A 199 -4.77 12.25 11.11
C ALA A 199 -3.53 11.56 11.69
N GLY A 200 -2.41 12.29 11.84
CA GLY A 200 -1.20 11.77 12.47
C GLY A 200 -1.45 11.23 13.87
N ARG A 201 -2.24 11.94 14.68
CA ARG A 201 -2.61 11.47 16.03
C ARG A 201 -3.39 10.15 16.02
N HIS A 202 -4.40 10.03 15.16
CA HIS A 202 -5.18 8.79 15.04
C HIS A 202 -4.34 7.63 14.52
N ILE A 203 -3.50 7.87 13.51
CA ILE A 203 -2.58 6.87 12.97
C ILE A 203 -1.59 6.41 14.05
N GLY A 204 -1.07 7.31 14.88
CA GLY A 204 -0.17 6.99 15.98
C GLY A 204 -0.75 6.01 16.99
N VAL A 205 -2.06 6.11 17.30
CA VAL A 205 -2.78 5.14 18.15
C VAL A 205 -2.79 3.76 17.51
N ALA A 206 -3.14 3.69 16.24
CA ALA A 206 -3.18 2.41 15.50
C ALA A 206 -1.79 1.78 15.36
N VAL A 207 -0.75 2.61 15.12
CA VAL A 207 0.64 2.17 15.08
C VAL A 207 1.09 1.63 16.44
N ALA A 208 0.70 2.25 17.54
CA ALA A 208 1.00 1.73 18.88
C ALA A 208 0.38 0.35 19.11
N ASN A 209 -0.88 0.15 18.70
CA ASN A 209 -1.54 -1.15 18.77
C ASN A 209 -0.82 -2.21 17.92
N LEU A 210 -0.44 -1.86 16.68
CA LEU A 210 0.34 -2.74 15.82
C LEU A 210 1.68 -3.12 16.46
N CYS A 211 2.41 -2.14 16.99
CA CYS A 211 3.72 -2.36 17.60
C CYS A 211 3.63 -3.16 18.91
N ASN A 212 2.57 -2.98 19.70
CA ASN A 212 2.33 -3.79 20.88
C ASN A 212 2.05 -5.27 20.56
N LEU A 213 1.57 -5.58 19.34
CA LEU A 213 1.28 -6.95 18.90
C LEU A 213 2.43 -7.60 18.13
N LEU A 214 3.08 -6.86 17.23
CA LEU A 214 4.06 -7.40 16.28
C LEU A 214 5.49 -6.97 16.59
N ASN A 215 5.67 -5.85 17.29
CA ASN A 215 6.96 -5.26 17.64
C ASN A 215 7.96 -5.23 16.45
N PRO A 216 7.61 -4.60 15.31
CA PRO A 216 8.53 -4.49 14.20
C PRO A 216 9.73 -3.62 14.59
N GLY A 217 10.90 -3.84 13.99
CA GLY A 217 12.05 -2.96 14.21
C GLY A 217 11.85 -1.57 13.58
N ARG A 218 11.03 -1.49 12.54
CA ARG A 218 10.76 -0.22 11.84
C ARG A 218 9.34 -0.12 11.32
N VAL A 219 8.76 1.09 11.44
CA VAL A 219 7.52 1.49 10.76
C VAL A 219 7.87 2.55 9.72
N VAL A 220 7.61 2.24 8.45
CA VAL A 220 7.85 3.15 7.33
C VAL A 220 6.53 3.80 6.91
N VAL A 221 6.47 5.12 6.87
CA VAL A 221 5.28 5.90 6.55
C VAL A 221 5.38 6.42 5.12
N GLY A 222 4.56 5.88 4.22
CA GLY A 222 4.51 6.25 2.81
C GLY A 222 3.11 6.71 2.37
N GLY A 223 2.90 6.71 1.05
CA GLY A 223 1.69 7.26 0.43
C GLY A 223 1.71 8.79 0.34
N VAL A 224 0.66 9.35 -0.25
CA VAL A 224 0.56 10.81 -0.51
C VAL A 224 0.57 11.62 0.79
N LEU A 225 -0.17 11.15 1.80
CA LEU A 225 -0.23 11.85 3.09
C LEU A 225 1.12 11.84 3.80
N GLY A 226 1.96 10.81 3.61
CA GLY A 226 3.31 10.73 4.13
C GLY A 226 4.23 11.86 3.64
N LEU A 227 3.93 12.45 2.47
CA LEU A 227 4.67 13.61 1.91
C LEU A 227 4.52 14.88 2.77
N ALA A 228 3.56 14.93 3.69
CA ALA A 228 3.41 16.04 4.63
C ALA A 228 4.56 16.10 5.68
N GLY A 229 5.42 15.08 5.73
CA GLY A 229 6.61 15.07 6.58
C GLY A 229 6.28 15.21 8.07
N GLU A 230 6.99 16.09 8.77
CA GLU A 230 6.83 16.26 10.22
C GLU A 230 5.45 16.81 10.64
N LEU A 231 4.68 17.43 9.74
CA LEU A 231 3.29 17.81 10.03
C LEU A 231 2.42 16.60 10.37
N LEU A 232 2.73 15.45 9.78
CA LEU A 232 2.08 14.16 10.05
C LEU A 232 2.87 13.34 11.07
N LEU A 233 4.19 13.23 10.88
CA LEU A 233 5.05 12.30 11.63
C LEU A 233 5.22 12.70 13.10
N ALA A 234 5.34 14.00 13.40
CA ALA A 234 5.50 14.42 14.80
C ALA A 234 4.28 14.05 15.65
N PRO A 235 3.02 14.43 15.30
CA PRO A 235 1.85 14.05 16.09
C PRO A 235 1.60 12.52 16.08
N LEU A 236 2.01 11.81 15.02
CA LEU A 236 1.97 10.36 14.98
C LEU A 236 2.90 9.75 16.04
N ARG A 237 4.17 10.20 16.09
CA ARG A 237 5.14 9.72 17.09
C ARG A 237 4.72 10.07 18.51
N ASP A 238 4.15 11.25 18.74
CA ASP A 238 3.65 11.66 20.06
C ASP A 238 2.54 10.71 20.55
N SER A 239 1.61 10.36 19.68
CA SER A 239 0.55 9.39 20.00
C SER A 239 1.11 7.98 20.18
N PHE A 240 2.02 7.54 19.30
CA PHE A 240 2.70 6.27 19.42
C PHE A 240 3.39 6.13 20.79
N LEU A 241 4.19 7.09 21.20
CA LEU A 241 4.90 7.08 22.49
C LEU A 241 3.95 7.06 23.69
N ARG A 242 2.75 7.61 23.55
CA ARG A 242 1.74 7.61 24.62
C ARG A 242 1.06 6.26 24.79
N TYR A 243 0.83 5.51 23.71
CA TYR A 243 -0.01 4.30 23.72
C TYR A 243 0.77 3.00 23.53
N ALA A 244 2.01 3.06 23.07
CA ALA A 244 2.89 1.90 22.99
C ALA A 244 3.38 1.49 24.39
N VAL A 245 3.55 0.18 24.60
CA VAL A 245 4.29 -0.30 25.78
C VAL A 245 5.74 0.17 25.71
N ARG A 246 6.35 0.43 26.85
CA ARG A 246 7.68 1.04 26.91
C ARG A 246 8.72 0.33 26.07
N ALA A 247 8.75 -0.99 26.09
CA ALA A 247 9.69 -1.78 25.30
C ALA A 247 9.53 -1.58 23.78
N ALA A 248 8.29 -1.48 23.30
CA ALA A 248 8.01 -1.18 21.89
C ALA A 248 8.39 0.27 21.55
N ALA A 249 8.06 1.23 22.44
CA ALA A 249 8.41 2.64 22.25
C ALA A 249 9.93 2.89 22.16
N GLU A 250 10.73 2.09 22.89
CA GLU A 250 12.19 2.19 22.88
C GLU A 250 12.86 1.45 21.71
N SER A 251 12.18 0.47 21.09
CA SER A 251 12.76 -0.39 20.03
C SER A 251 12.31 -0.08 18.63
N VAL A 252 11.13 0.52 18.44
CA VAL A 252 10.55 0.77 17.13
C VAL A 252 10.96 2.12 16.57
N GLU A 253 11.48 2.12 15.36
CA GLU A 253 11.85 3.33 14.63
C GLU A 253 10.75 3.72 13.64
N ILE A 254 10.18 4.93 13.74
CA ILE A 254 9.17 5.45 12.82
C ILE A 254 9.81 6.45 11.87
N VAL A 255 9.87 6.10 10.58
CA VAL A 255 10.58 6.86 9.55
C VAL A 255 9.71 7.14 8.32
N PRO A 256 9.96 8.22 7.58
CA PRO A 256 9.32 8.43 6.28
C PRO A 256 9.81 7.40 5.26
N GLY A 257 8.94 7.01 4.32
CA GLY A 257 9.29 6.22 3.15
C GLY A 257 10.23 6.99 2.22
N GLN A 258 11.12 6.27 1.55
CA GLN A 258 12.11 6.86 0.62
C GLN A 258 11.67 6.81 -0.84
N LEU A 259 10.73 5.94 -1.19
CA LEU A 259 10.37 5.67 -2.58
C LEU A 259 9.19 6.52 -3.07
N GLY A 260 8.48 7.19 -2.14
CA GLY A 260 7.35 8.07 -2.44
C GLY A 260 6.27 7.35 -3.27
N GLN A 261 5.75 7.99 -4.31
CA GLN A 261 4.71 7.45 -5.19
C GLN A 261 5.19 6.28 -6.08
N ARG A 262 6.49 5.97 -6.08
CA ARG A 262 7.05 4.85 -6.84
C ARG A 262 7.06 3.54 -6.04
N ALA A 263 6.71 3.56 -4.77
CA ALA A 263 6.81 2.39 -3.90
C ALA A 263 6.05 1.18 -4.47
N GLU A 264 4.81 1.35 -4.89
CA GLU A 264 3.98 0.26 -5.40
C GLU A 264 4.52 -0.35 -6.69
N VAL A 265 4.95 0.49 -7.64
CA VAL A 265 5.55 0.05 -8.91
C VAL A 265 6.87 -0.70 -8.67
N LEU A 266 7.73 -0.18 -7.79
CA LEU A 266 8.98 -0.85 -7.42
C LEU A 266 8.72 -2.16 -6.65
N GLY A 267 7.65 -2.20 -5.85
CA GLY A 267 7.21 -3.42 -5.18
C GLY A 267 6.70 -4.49 -6.15
N ALA A 268 5.93 -4.09 -7.16
CA ALA A 268 5.50 -4.97 -8.23
C ALA A 268 6.71 -5.55 -9.01
N LEU A 269 7.71 -4.72 -9.30
CA LEU A 269 8.97 -5.18 -9.88
C LEU A 269 9.71 -6.17 -8.97
N ALA A 270 9.83 -5.87 -7.66
CA ALA A 270 10.46 -6.77 -6.70
C ALA A 270 9.70 -8.10 -6.57
N LEU A 271 8.38 -8.08 -6.64
CA LEU A 271 7.52 -9.26 -6.64
C LEU A 271 7.81 -10.15 -7.86
N ALA A 272 7.78 -9.57 -9.06
CA ALA A 272 8.07 -10.25 -10.31
C ALA A 272 9.49 -10.87 -10.32
N LEU A 273 10.50 -10.13 -9.84
CA LEU A 273 11.86 -10.64 -9.72
C LEU A 273 11.98 -11.81 -8.74
N SER A 274 11.26 -11.77 -7.62
CA SER A 274 11.29 -12.85 -6.64
C SER A 274 10.68 -14.14 -7.17
N SER A 275 9.61 -14.05 -7.94
CA SER A 275 8.94 -15.19 -8.57
C SER A 275 9.81 -15.82 -9.67
N ALA A 276 10.47 -15.01 -10.48
CA ALA A 276 11.38 -15.47 -11.53
C ALA A 276 12.59 -16.25 -10.98
N THR A 277 13.15 -15.81 -9.84
CA THR A 277 14.27 -16.51 -9.19
C THR A 277 13.83 -17.82 -8.54
N TRP A 278 12.63 -17.89 -7.99
CA TRP A 278 12.07 -19.11 -7.41
C TRP A 278 11.78 -20.19 -8.44
N GLN A 279 11.41 -19.81 -9.67
CA GLN A 279 11.15 -20.75 -10.77
C GLN A 279 12.41 -21.27 -11.45
N GLY A 280 13.61 -20.97 -10.95
CA GLY A 280 14.88 -21.42 -11.51
C GLY A 280 15.25 -20.78 -12.85
N LYS A 281 14.55 -19.73 -13.26
CA LYS A 281 14.86 -18.92 -14.44
C LYS A 281 15.87 -17.83 -14.06
N ALA A 282 17.13 -18.22 -13.85
CA ALA A 282 18.19 -17.22 -13.73
C ALA A 282 18.31 -16.44 -15.04
N PRO A 283 18.43 -15.11 -15.03
CA PRO A 283 18.65 -14.34 -16.23
C PRO A 283 19.99 -14.76 -16.87
N GLY A 284 19.92 -15.44 -18.02
CA GLY A 284 21.10 -15.72 -18.86
C GLY A 284 21.94 -16.94 -18.52
N GLY A 285 21.47 -17.92 -17.75
CA GLY A 285 22.16 -19.17 -17.52
C GLY A 285 21.79 -20.26 -18.52
N ALA A 286 22.78 -20.80 -19.23
CA ALA A 286 22.64 -22.00 -20.07
C ALA A 286 22.13 -23.19 -19.21
N PRO A 287 21.41 -24.17 -19.79
CA PRO A 287 20.88 -25.29 -19.06
C PRO A 287 22.01 -26.07 -18.37
N ALA A 288 21.89 -26.28 -17.06
CA ALA A 288 22.81 -27.13 -16.32
C ALA A 288 22.73 -28.54 -16.91
N SER A 289 23.82 -28.98 -17.52
CA SER A 289 24.02 -30.34 -17.97
C SER A 289 23.95 -31.28 -16.77
N SER A 290 23.05 -32.25 -16.84
CA SER A 290 22.93 -33.40 -15.97
C SER A 290 24.23 -34.17 -15.86
N VAL A 291 24.73 -34.34 -14.64
CA VAL A 291 25.55 -35.49 -14.22
C VAL A 291 24.96 -36.08 -12.97
#